data_887720465269168fa01f06728fd8efe4
#
_entry.id   887720465269168fa01f06728fd8efe4
#
_cell.length_a   1.000
_cell.length_b   1.000
_cell.length_c   1.000
_cell.angle_alpha   90.00
_cell.angle_beta   90.00
_cell.angle_gamma   90.00
#
_symmetry.space_group_name_H-M   'P 1'
#
loop_
_entity.id
_entity.type
_entity.pdbx_description
1 polymer ?
#
loop_
_entity_poly.entity_id
_entity_poly.type
_entity_poly.pdbx_seq_one_letter_code
_entity_poly.pdbx_strand_id
1 'polypeptide(L)'
;MNRRAFLLTAGAAACSAALPAYGVEKRRPNIVIITTDEQSFDAVSYRVGKQYLHTPHIDCLAANGVAFNRAYCADPICVASRTAMFTGRYPTETGVVDNSDLTRVHLDPRKFPNMGKIFRQGGYNTAYFGKWHIACPKDDVDTHGFTTIATTLNDEVAAASAVNYLHSKPRAPFLMVASLLNPHNICEWARGEKLPLGPIGNPPPVDECPPLRANHAPQHNEPDIISLMRRSYHGTWMFPVGNFSEAKWREYEWAYYRLAENADAHVGIVLNALRDAGLEQNTLVVFLSDHGDCQGAHGWNQKTVFYDEASHVPFILSHKGVLQPGKSNRLVNTGIDLVPTLCDYAGVAAPPGLPGISLRRPEPHPRQYVILVNRLVQGAPIDGEKPTPSGRMLRSQRFKYCAYNQGKQRESLVDMEKDPGEMWSLAYEPRYHNVLHQHRAMLRKWCASMHDDFPVPSS
;
A
#
# COMPACT_ATOMS: atom_id res chain seq x y z
N MET A 1 -20.96 46.98 -82.04
CA MET A 1 -22.35 46.42 -82.00
C MET A 1 -22.52 45.54 -80.76
N ASN A 2 -23.45 45.90 -79.94
CA ASN A 2 -23.80 45.29 -78.66
C ASN A 2 -24.26 43.84 -78.72
N ARG A 3 -23.97 43.04 -77.66
CA ARG A 3 -24.95 42.16 -77.05
C ARG A 3 -24.53 41.87 -75.62
N ARG A 4 -25.37 42.31 -74.69
CA ARG A 4 -25.37 42.02 -73.26
C ARG A 4 -25.79 40.57 -73.05
N ALA A 5 -25.07 39.83 -72.19
CA ALA A 5 -25.52 38.57 -71.61
C ALA A 5 -25.74 38.79 -70.11
N PHE A 6 -26.99 38.55 -69.72
CA PHE A 6 -27.45 38.53 -68.31
C PHE A 6 -27.06 37.21 -67.68
N LEU A 7 -26.29 37.22 -66.59
CA LEU A 7 -26.03 36.05 -65.79
C LEU A 7 -26.93 36.10 -64.54
N LEU A 8 -27.85 35.16 -64.46
CA LEU A 8 -28.66 34.84 -63.30
C LEU A 8 -27.79 34.06 -62.29
N THR A 9 -27.51 34.63 -61.14
CA THR A 9 -26.90 33.95 -59.98
C THR A 9 -28.01 33.35 -59.13
N ALA A 10 -28.19 32.01 -59.19
CA ALA A 10 -28.99 31.26 -58.23
C ALA A 10 -28.20 31.06 -56.94
N GLY A 11 -28.63 31.72 -55.86
CA GLY A 11 -28.05 31.50 -54.54
C GLY A 11 -28.58 30.18 -53.94
N ALA A 12 -27.69 29.22 -53.79
CA ALA A 12 -27.97 28.02 -53.02
C ALA A 12 -27.71 28.34 -51.51
N ALA A 13 -28.75 28.54 -50.72
CA ALA A 13 -28.66 28.60 -49.27
C ALA A 13 -28.39 27.16 -48.74
N ALA A 14 -27.13 26.87 -48.37
CA ALA A 14 -26.80 25.67 -47.64
C ALA A 14 -27.27 25.81 -46.19
N CYS A 15 -28.36 25.21 -45.82
CA CYS A 15 -28.75 24.97 -44.44
C CYS A 15 -27.79 23.98 -43.81
N SER A 16 -26.77 24.47 -43.12
CA SER A 16 -25.94 23.63 -42.24
C SER A 16 -26.76 23.27 -41.00
N ALA A 17 -27.44 22.11 -41.05
CA ALA A 17 -27.99 21.54 -39.82
C ALA A 17 -26.81 21.16 -38.91
N ALA A 18 -26.53 21.97 -37.90
CA ALA A 18 -25.65 21.62 -36.82
C ALA A 18 -26.28 20.43 -36.06
N LEU A 19 -25.76 19.23 -36.31
CA LEU A 19 -26.08 18.09 -35.45
C LEU A 19 -25.64 18.46 -34.04
N PRO A 20 -26.50 18.30 -33.02
CA PRO A 20 -26.09 18.52 -31.66
C PRO A 20 -24.93 17.54 -31.38
N ALA A 21 -23.77 18.06 -31.04
CA ALA A 21 -22.68 17.26 -30.49
C ALA A 21 -23.22 16.67 -29.19
N TYR A 22 -23.74 15.46 -29.24
CA TYR A 22 -23.95 14.64 -28.07
C TYR A 22 -22.58 14.49 -27.42
N GLY A 23 -22.31 15.33 -26.45
CA GLY A 23 -21.18 15.14 -25.55
C GLY A 23 -21.35 13.74 -24.96
N VAL A 24 -20.47 12.82 -25.34
CA VAL A 24 -20.39 11.51 -24.70
C VAL A 24 -20.12 11.80 -23.24
N GLU A 25 -21.18 11.73 -22.43
CA GLU A 25 -21.07 11.89 -20.97
C GLU A 25 -20.00 10.88 -20.54
N LYS A 26 -18.88 11.40 -20.09
CA LYS A 26 -17.70 10.55 -19.77
C LYS A 26 -18.14 9.63 -18.65
N ARG A 27 -18.47 8.38 -18.97
CA ARG A 27 -18.95 7.41 -17.97
C ARG A 27 -17.95 7.38 -16.81
N ARG A 28 -18.44 7.55 -15.60
CA ARG A 28 -17.64 7.39 -14.40
C ARG A 28 -17.05 5.98 -14.36
N PRO A 29 -15.74 5.81 -14.13
CA PRO A 29 -15.12 4.50 -14.15
C PRO A 29 -15.61 3.62 -13.01
N ASN A 30 -15.69 2.32 -13.21
CA ASN A 30 -15.66 1.36 -12.14
C ASN A 30 -14.28 1.41 -11.47
N ILE A 31 -14.21 0.96 -10.22
CA ILE A 31 -12.96 0.87 -9.48
C ILE A 31 -12.85 -0.54 -8.91
N VAL A 32 -11.72 -1.19 -9.18
CA VAL A 32 -11.36 -2.48 -8.59
C VAL A 32 -10.05 -2.29 -7.84
N ILE A 33 -10.09 -2.50 -6.52
CA ILE A 33 -8.92 -2.52 -5.66
C ILE A 33 -8.59 -3.97 -5.37
N ILE A 34 -7.38 -4.39 -5.71
CA ILE A 34 -6.83 -5.69 -5.32
C ILE A 34 -5.71 -5.40 -4.34
N THR A 35 -5.85 -5.83 -3.11
CA THR A 35 -4.84 -5.64 -2.07
C THR A 35 -4.39 -6.98 -1.52
N THR A 36 -3.08 -7.10 -1.32
CA THR A 36 -2.44 -8.20 -0.60
C THR A 36 -2.14 -7.80 0.83
N ASP A 37 -1.78 -8.74 1.66
CA ASP A 37 -1.36 -8.52 3.04
C ASP A 37 0.11 -8.94 3.19
N GLU A 38 0.92 -8.02 3.73
CA GLU A 38 2.33 -8.30 4.03
C GLU A 38 3.23 -8.50 2.80
N GLN A 39 2.88 -7.93 1.62
CA GLN A 39 3.69 -8.02 0.41
C GLN A 39 4.63 -6.83 0.27
N SER A 40 5.94 -7.10 0.36
CA SER A 40 6.99 -6.10 0.18
C SER A 40 7.06 -5.57 -1.26
N PHE A 41 7.58 -4.37 -1.41
CA PHE A 41 7.80 -3.72 -2.69
C PHE A 41 8.61 -4.57 -3.69
N ASP A 42 9.58 -5.32 -3.20
CA ASP A 42 10.45 -6.19 -3.98
C ASP A 42 9.93 -7.63 -4.13
N ALA A 43 8.78 -7.96 -3.54
CA ALA A 43 8.14 -9.26 -3.72
C ALA A 43 7.27 -9.33 -4.99
N VAL A 44 7.78 -8.81 -6.10
CA VAL A 44 7.17 -8.87 -7.44
C VAL A 44 8.25 -9.08 -8.51
N SER A 45 8.03 -9.99 -9.46
CA SER A 45 9.09 -10.44 -10.37
C SER A 45 9.57 -9.37 -11.34
N TYR A 46 8.77 -8.34 -11.68
CA TYR A 46 9.25 -7.22 -12.50
C TYR A 46 10.30 -6.33 -11.80
N ARG A 47 10.52 -6.51 -10.50
CA ARG A 47 11.51 -5.79 -9.68
C ARG A 47 12.77 -6.61 -9.46
N VAL A 48 12.61 -7.84 -8.99
CA VAL A 48 13.74 -8.70 -8.56
C VAL A 48 14.17 -9.70 -9.62
N GLY A 49 13.48 -9.75 -10.75
CA GLY A 49 13.73 -10.74 -11.79
C GLY A 49 12.97 -12.04 -11.56
N LYS A 50 13.10 -12.96 -12.53
CA LYS A 50 12.30 -14.20 -12.59
C LYS A 50 13.09 -15.44 -12.17
N GLN A 51 14.22 -15.28 -11.52
CA GLN A 51 15.03 -16.43 -11.13
C GLN A 51 14.37 -17.24 -10.00
N TYR A 52 13.80 -16.55 -9.01
CA TYR A 52 13.23 -17.16 -7.80
C TYR A 52 11.75 -16.85 -7.59
N LEU A 53 11.21 -15.83 -8.26
CA LEU A 53 9.86 -15.31 -8.06
C LEU A 53 9.15 -15.10 -9.39
N HIS A 54 7.88 -15.56 -9.50
CA HIS A 54 7.06 -15.43 -10.69
C HIS A 54 5.70 -14.82 -10.36
N THR A 55 5.51 -13.54 -10.68
CA THR A 55 4.24 -12.81 -10.48
C THR A 55 3.73 -12.24 -11.81
N PRO A 56 3.39 -13.11 -12.79
CA PRO A 56 3.08 -12.68 -14.16
C PRO A 56 1.85 -11.76 -14.26
N HIS A 57 0.88 -11.88 -13.37
CA HIS A 57 -0.34 -11.08 -13.40
C HIS A 57 -0.10 -9.67 -12.86
N ILE A 58 0.65 -9.54 -11.78
CA ILE A 58 1.08 -8.25 -11.24
C ILE A 58 2.06 -7.58 -12.20
N ASP A 59 2.99 -8.33 -12.80
CA ASP A 59 3.92 -7.84 -13.83
C ASP A 59 3.16 -7.27 -15.04
N CYS A 60 2.13 -7.99 -15.51
CA CYS A 60 1.26 -7.55 -16.60
C CYS A 60 0.53 -6.26 -16.24
N LEU A 61 0.01 -6.16 -15.02
CA LEU A 61 -0.66 -4.94 -14.55
C LEU A 61 0.31 -3.76 -14.48
N ALA A 62 1.54 -3.97 -14.01
CA ALA A 62 2.58 -2.96 -13.96
C ALA A 62 3.03 -2.51 -15.37
N ALA A 63 3.11 -3.44 -16.33
CA ALA A 63 3.48 -3.16 -17.72
C ALA A 63 2.39 -2.35 -18.47
N ASN A 64 1.12 -2.48 -18.06
CA ASN A 64 -0.03 -1.81 -18.68
C ASN A 64 -0.60 -0.66 -17.83
N GLY A 65 0.08 -0.29 -16.76
CA GLY A 65 -0.32 0.76 -15.83
C GLY A 65 0.82 1.67 -15.43
N VAL A 66 0.59 2.48 -14.40
CA VAL A 66 1.61 3.30 -13.75
C VAL A 66 2.06 2.60 -12.47
N ALA A 67 3.30 2.11 -12.45
CA ALA A 67 3.92 1.50 -11.28
C ALA A 67 4.71 2.56 -10.49
N PHE A 68 4.37 2.76 -9.22
CA PHE A 68 5.04 3.74 -8.37
C PHE A 68 6.27 3.12 -7.70
N ASN A 69 7.42 3.78 -7.87
CA ASN A 69 8.70 3.31 -7.34
C ASN A 69 8.93 3.68 -5.87
N ARG A 70 8.13 4.58 -5.30
CA ARG A 70 8.32 5.13 -3.96
C ARG A 70 6.97 5.24 -3.23
N ALA A 71 6.29 4.10 -3.09
CA ALA A 71 5.02 4.01 -2.40
C ALA A 71 5.21 3.37 -1.02
N TYR A 72 4.84 4.08 0.02
CA TYR A 72 5.00 3.68 1.40
C TYR A 72 3.63 3.54 2.07
N CYS A 73 3.46 2.57 2.97
CA CYS A 73 2.26 2.48 3.81
C CYS A 73 2.21 3.64 4.82
N ALA A 74 1.09 3.84 5.50
CA ALA A 74 1.01 4.86 6.56
C ALA A 74 1.58 4.36 7.90
N ASP A 75 1.51 3.07 8.11
CA ASP A 75 2.02 2.35 9.29
C ASP A 75 2.32 0.90 8.87
N PRO A 76 3.49 0.34 9.14
CA PRO A 76 3.81 -1.04 8.78
C PRO A 76 3.16 -2.06 9.73
N ILE A 77 1.83 -1.95 9.94
CA ILE A 77 1.01 -2.92 10.67
C ILE A 77 -0.42 -2.95 10.12
N CYS A 78 -1.02 -4.14 10.04
CA CYS A 78 -2.24 -4.38 9.29
C CYS A 78 -3.42 -3.44 9.64
N VAL A 79 -3.88 -3.39 10.90
CA VAL A 79 -5.08 -2.64 11.29
C VAL A 79 -4.90 -1.14 11.06
N ALA A 80 -3.76 -0.59 11.46
CA ALA A 80 -3.46 0.83 11.29
C ALA A 80 -3.32 1.21 9.81
N SER A 81 -2.55 0.44 9.03
CA SER A 81 -2.40 0.67 7.60
C SER A 81 -3.72 0.58 6.86
N ARG A 82 -4.49 -0.50 7.08
CA ARG A 82 -5.80 -0.69 6.42
C ARG A 82 -6.79 0.40 6.81
N THR A 83 -6.85 0.77 8.09
CA THR A 83 -7.70 1.88 8.54
C THR A 83 -7.32 3.19 7.85
N ALA A 84 -6.03 3.49 7.72
CA ALA A 84 -5.56 4.66 6.99
C ALA A 84 -5.95 4.59 5.50
N MET A 85 -5.73 3.45 4.82
CA MET A 85 -6.11 3.24 3.41
C MET A 85 -7.60 3.48 3.15
N PHE A 86 -8.47 3.08 4.08
CA PHE A 86 -9.92 3.18 3.90
C PHE A 86 -10.53 4.50 4.41
N THR A 87 -9.80 5.29 5.20
CA THR A 87 -10.25 6.59 5.68
C THR A 87 -9.52 7.78 5.06
N GLY A 88 -8.34 7.56 4.48
CA GLY A 88 -7.46 8.61 3.99
C GLY A 88 -6.84 9.45 5.11
N ARG A 89 -6.77 8.91 6.35
CA ARG A 89 -6.30 9.61 7.54
C ARG A 89 -5.07 8.92 8.13
N TYR A 90 -4.18 9.71 8.73
CA TYR A 90 -3.06 9.12 9.46
C TYR A 90 -3.54 8.33 10.69
N PRO A 91 -2.81 7.28 11.08
CA PRO A 91 -3.07 6.53 12.31
C PRO A 91 -3.16 7.42 13.55
N THR A 92 -2.37 8.50 13.63
CA THR A 92 -2.41 9.47 14.72
C THR A 92 -3.69 10.29 14.78
N GLU A 93 -4.37 10.54 13.63
CA GLU A 93 -5.67 11.22 13.60
C GLU A 93 -6.81 10.30 14.05
N THR A 94 -6.72 9.02 13.68
CA THR A 94 -7.76 8.02 13.98
C THR A 94 -7.58 7.39 15.37
N GLY A 95 -6.38 7.45 15.93
CA GLY A 95 -6.01 6.74 17.15
C GLY A 95 -5.80 5.24 16.96
N VAL A 96 -5.85 4.75 15.71
CA VAL A 96 -5.62 3.33 15.35
C VAL A 96 -4.15 3.18 14.98
N VAL A 97 -3.34 2.71 15.89
CA VAL A 97 -1.87 2.66 15.77
C VAL A 97 -1.27 1.27 15.95
N ASP A 98 -2.09 0.27 16.28
CA ASP A 98 -1.68 -1.13 16.34
C ASP A 98 -2.85 -2.11 16.11
N ASN A 99 -2.55 -3.41 16.02
CA ASN A 99 -3.57 -4.43 15.74
C ASN A 99 -4.57 -4.61 16.88
N SER A 100 -4.21 -4.28 18.13
CA SER A 100 -5.14 -4.37 19.27
C SER A 100 -6.23 -3.30 19.24
N ASP A 101 -6.04 -2.25 18.45
CA ASP A 101 -7.01 -1.16 18.28
C ASP A 101 -8.22 -1.58 17.44
N LEU A 102 -8.16 -2.72 16.76
CA LEU A 102 -9.31 -3.28 16.03
C LEU A 102 -10.57 -3.37 16.90
N THR A 103 -10.40 -3.69 18.17
CA THR A 103 -11.52 -3.84 19.14
C THR A 103 -11.59 -2.73 20.18
N ARG A 104 -10.58 -1.87 20.24
CA ARG A 104 -10.50 -0.79 21.25
C ARG A 104 -10.95 0.55 20.70
N VAL A 105 -10.70 0.81 19.42
CA VAL A 105 -10.99 2.11 18.79
C VAL A 105 -12.27 2.00 17.98
N HIS A 106 -13.25 2.82 18.33
CA HIS A 106 -14.50 2.95 17.59
C HIS A 106 -14.51 4.30 16.85
N LEU A 107 -14.24 4.26 15.56
CA LEU A 107 -14.22 5.45 14.72
C LEU A 107 -15.62 6.04 14.54
N ASP A 108 -15.79 7.34 14.78
CA ASP A 108 -17.01 8.06 14.39
C ASP A 108 -17.06 8.15 12.85
N PRO A 109 -18.03 7.49 12.19
CA PRO A 109 -18.11 7.46 10.73
C PRO A 109 -18.53 8.80 10.11
N ARG A 110 -18.87 9.81 10.92
CA ARG A 110 -19.11 11.19 10.48
C ARG A 110 -17.80 11.95 10.39
N LYS A 111 -16.87 11.69 11.32
CA LYS A 111 -15.54 12.31 11.37
C LYS A 111 -14.55 11.58 10.45
N PHE A 112 -14.63 10.26 10.43
CA PHE A 112 -13.75 9.37 9.68
C PHE A 112 -14.56 8.43 8.77
N PRO A 113 -15.22 8.98 7.72
CA PRO A 113 -15.98 8.11 6.82
C PRO A 113 -15.08 7.10 6.13
N ASN A 114 -15.54 5.84 6.10
CA ASN A 114 -14.87 4.77 5.38
C ASN A 114 -15.05 4.95 3.87
N MET A 115 -14.10 4.48 3.09
CA MET A 115 -14.11 4.53 1.62
C MET A 115 -15.43 3.99 1.04
N GLY A 116 -15.95 2.86 1.52
CA GLY A 116 -17.23 2.32 1.06
C GLY A 116 -18.37 3.31 1.26
N LYS A 117 -18.42 4.01 2.42
CA LYS A 117 -19.42 5.06 2.69
C LYS A 117 -19.29 6.25 1.78
N ILE A 118 -18.07 6.73 1.55
CA ILE A 118 -17.77 7.85 0.64
C ILE A 118 -18.28 7.53 -0.76
N PHE A 119 -17.97 6.34 -1.28
CA PHE A 119 -18.35 5.93 -2.62
C PHE A 119 -19.84 5.61 -2.74
N ARG A 120 -20.44 4.97 -1.73
CA ARG A 120 -21.91 4.75 -1.68
C ARG A 120 -22.67 6.08 -1.75
N GLN A 121 -22.26 7.06 -0.95
CA GLN A 121 -22.83 8.42 -1.01
C GLN A 121 -22.58 9.11 -2.35
N GLY A 122 -21.47 8.81 -2.99
CA GLY A 122 -21.14 9.22 -4.35
C GLY A 122 -21.92 8.49 -5.46
N GLY A 123 -22.86 7.60 -5.13
CA GLY A 123 -23.69 6.88 -6.10
C GLY A 123 -23.02 5.64 -6.73
N TYR A 124 -21.99 5.08 -6.10
CA TYR A 124 -21.37 3.80 -6.48
C TYR A 124 -22.06 2.64 -5.79
N ASN A 125 -22.18 1.50 -6.49
CA ASN A 125 -22.38 0.22 -5.83
C ASN A 125 -21.06 -0.22 -5.20
N THR A 126 -21.09 -0.73 -3.97
CA THR A 126 -19.89 -0.98 -3.19
C THR A 126 -19.81 -2.43 -2.75
N ALA A 127 -18.68 -3.09 -3.03
CA ALA A 127 -18.46 -4.48 -2.68
C ALA A 127 -17.08 -4.70 -2.03
N TYR A 128 -17.00 -5.63 -1.08
CA TYR A 128 -15.78 -6.00 -0.38
C TYR A 128 -15.70 -7.52 -0.18
N PHE A 129 -14.57 -8.12 -0.56
CA PHE A 129 -14.34 -9.56 -0.46
C PHE A 129 -12.97 -9.84 0.13
N GLY A 130 -12.87 -10.71 1.15
CA GLY A 130 -11.62 -11.16 1.73
C GLY A 130 -11.32 -10.58 3.12
N LYS A 131 -10.02 -10.41 3.44
CA LYS A 131 -9.55 -9.97 4.75
C LYS A 131 -10.04 -8.55 5.07
N TRP A 132 -10.80 -8.42 6.17
CA TRP A 132 -11.31 -7.11 6.61
C TRP A 132 -10.25 -6.29 7.37
N HIS A 133 -10.00 -6.62 8.60
CA HIS A 133 -8.96 -6.06 9.50
C HIS A 133 -8.88 -4.53 9.49
N ILE A 134 -10.03 -3.86 9.40
CA ILE A 134 -10.22 -2.41 9.45
C ILE A 134 -10.90 -2.08 10.77
N ALA A 135 -10.48 -1.01 11.48
CA ALA A 135 -11.08 -0.58 12.75
C ALA A 135 -12.48 0.03 12.55
N CYS A 136 -13.36 -0.79 11.99
CA CYS A 136 -14.75 -0.47 11.66
C CYS A 136 -15.55 -1.78 11.72
N PRO A 137 -16.72 -1.84 12.40
CA PRO A 137 -17.54 -3.04 12.48
C PRO A 137 -17.95 -3.55 11.09
N LYS A 138 -17.59 -4.78 10.77
CA LYS A 138 -17.87 -5.38 9.45
C LYS A 138 -19.36 -5.66 9.19
N ASP A 139 -20.16 -5.73 10.24
CA ASP A 139 -21.59 -6.04 10.18
C ASP A 139 -22.45 -4.76 10.16
N ASP A 140 -21.84 -3.58 10.19
CA ASP A 140 -22.53 -2.28 10.15
C ASP A 140 -22.31 -1.57 8.81
N VAL A 141 -23.20 -1.86 7.86
CA VAL A 141 -23.17 -1.29 6.50
C VAL A 141 -23.31 0.24 6.49
N ASP A 142 -23.94 0.85 7.46
CA ASP A 142 -24.09 2.30 7.52
C ASP A 142 -22.81 3.00 7.98
N THR A 143 -21.96 2.28 8.72
CA THR A 143 -20.64 2.75 9.10
C THR A 143 -19.61 2.53 7.99
N HIS A 144 -19.48 1.31 7.43
CA HIS A 144 -18.44 1.05 6.44
C HIS A 144 -18.88 1.31 4.98
N GLY A 145 -20.18 1.24 4.67
CA GLY A 145 -20.73 1.60 3.36
C GLY A 145 -20.64 0.55 2.26
N PHE A 146 -20.11 -0.65 2.50
CA PHE A 146 -20.09 -1.74 1.53
C PHE A 146 -21.41 -2.51 1.56
N THR A 147 -22.18 -2.45 0.45
CA THR A 147 -23.51 -3.08 0.34
C THR A 147 -23.46 -4.56 0.03
N THR A 148 -22.37 -5.02 -0.57
CA THR A 148 -22.08 -6.43 -0.79
C THR A 148 -20.77 -6.75 -0.07
N ILE A 149 -20.79 -7.65 0.90
CA ILE A 149 -19.60 -7.97 1.71
C ILE A 149 -19.53 -9.47 2.00
N ALA A 150 -18.35 -10.06 1.80
CA ALA A 150 -18.02 -11.41 2.24
C ALA A 150 -16.58 -11.42 2.77
N THR A 151 -16.43 -11.37 4.09
CA THR A 151 -15.14 -11.38 4.76
C THR A 151 -14.63 -12.80 4.98
N THR A 152 -13.39 -13.05 4.62
CA THR A 152 -12.71 -14.34 4.76
C THR A 152 -11.20 -14.13 4.86
N LEU A 153 -10.49 -15.12 5.41
CA LEU A 153 -9.03 -15.22 5.37
C LEU A 153 -8.56 -16.27 4.32
N ASN A 154 -9.46 -16.73 3.47
CA ASN A 154 -9.17 -17.67 2.40
C ASN A 154 -9.17 -16.94 1.04
N ASP A 155 -8.00 -16.89 0.39
CA ASP A 155 -7.80 -16.16 -0.87
C ASP A 155 -8.62 -16.73 -2.03
N GLU A 156 -8.79 -18.06 -2.09
CA GLU A 156 -9.61 -18.71 -3.09
C GLU A 156 -11.08 -18.28 -2.96
N VAL A 157 -11.61 -18.25 -1.73
CA VAL A 157 -12.99 -17.81 -1.46
C VAL A 157 -13.15 -16.32 -1.73
N ALA A 158 -12.16 -15.50 -1.41
CA ALA A 158 -12.17 -14.07 -1.69
C ALA A 158 -12.18 -13.80 -3.20
N ALA A 159 -11.31 -14.46 -3.96
CA ALA A 159 -11.24 -14.34 -5.41
C ALA A 159 -12.53 -14.87 -6.08
N ALA A 160 -13.05 -16.03 -5.67
CA ALA A 160 -14.31 -16.58 -6.20
C ALA A 160 -15.49 -15.64 -5.94
N SER A 161 -15.55 -14.99 -4.77
CA SER A 161 -16.60 -14.02 -4.45
C SER A 161 -16.50 -12.78 -5.35
N ALA A 162 -15.28 -12.28 -5.60
CA ALA A 162 -15.04 -11.18 -6.53
C ALA A 162 -15.44 -11.55 -7.97
N VAL A 163 -15.11 -12.76 -8.44
CA VAL A 163 -15.52 -13.30 -9.76
C VAL A 163 -17.04 -13.35 -9.87
N ASN A 164 -17.71 -13.94 -8.89
CA ASN A 164 -19.18 -14.04 -8.89
C ASN A 164 -19.83 -12.65 -8.95
N TYR A 165 -19.28 -11.67 -8.20
CA TYR A 165 -19.78 -10.30 -8.27
C TYR A 165 -19.59 -9.69 -9.66
N LEU A 166 -18.41 -9.82 -10.28
CA LEU A 166 -18.15 -9.30 -11.63
C LEU A 166 -19.04 -9.95 -12.68
N HIS A 167 -19.23 -11.28 -12.61
CA HIS A 167 -20.10 -12.02 -13.54
C HIS A 167 -21.60 -11.74 -13.34
N SER A 168 -22.01 -11.28 -12.15
CA SER A 168 -23.39 -10.82 -11.91
C SER A 168 -23.76 -9.54 -12.66
N LYS A 169 -22.81 -8.94 -13.40
CA LYS A 169 -22.93 -7.66 -14.12
C LYS A 169 -23.44 -6.55 -13.21
N PRO A 170 -22.68 -6.20 -12.17
CA PRO A 170 -23.10 -5.19 -11.21
C PRO A 170 -23.43 -3.87 -11.92
N ARG A 171 -24.45 -3.16 -11.41
CA ARG A 171 -24.79 -1.83 -11.93
C ARG A 171 -23.60 -0.89 -11.80
N ALA A 172 -23.16 -0.30 -12.90
CA ALA A 172 -22.09 0.69 -12.93
C ALA A 172 -22.58 2.10 -12.52
N PRO A 173 -21.73 2.95 -11.92
CA PRO A 173 -20.38 2.62 -11.50
C PRO A 173 -20.34 1.80 -10.20
N PHE A 174 -19.30 0.99 -10.02
CA PHE A 174 -19.08 0.26 -8.78
C PHE A 174 -17.65 0.42 -8.25
N LEU A 175 -17.50 0.30 -6.93
CA LEU A 175 -16.23 0.13 -6.22
C LEU A 175 -16.22 -1.30 -5.66
N MET A 176 -15.26 -2.10 -6.07
CA MET A 176 -15.04 -3.45 -5.55
C MET A 176 -13.64 -3.57 -4.94
N VAL A 177 -13.55 -4.18 -3.76
CA VAL A 177 -12.28 -4.52 -3.10
C VAL A 177 -12.16 -6.05 -3.06
N ALA A 178 -11.07 -6.58 -3.60
CA ALA A 178 -10.61 -7.95 -3.40
C ALA A 178 -9.37 -7.91 -2.50
N SER A 179 -9.53 -8.34 -1.25
CA SER A 179 -8.51 -8.25 -0.20
C SER A 179 -7.97 -9.64 0.13
N LEU A 180 -6.81 -9.96 -0.44
CA LEU A 180 -6.12 -11.23 -0.26
C LEU A 180 -5.32 -11.25 1.04
N LEU A 181 -5.12 -12.45 1.60
CA LEU A 181 -4.35 -12.66 2.81
C LEU A 181 -2.87 -12.89 2.51
N ASN A 182 -2.54 -13.68 1.48
CA ASN A 182 -1.14 -13.96 1.15
C ASN A 182 -0.41 -12.71 0.64
N PRO A 183 0.92 -12.66 0.94
CA PRO A 183 1.82 -13.65 1.53
C PRO A 183 1.85 -13.74 3.07
N HIS A 184 0.92 -13.15 3.83
CA HIS A 184 0.86 -13.14 5.30
C HIS A 184 1.02 -14.53 5.94
N ASN A 185 0.67 -15.63 5.24
CA ASN A 185 0.84 -16.98 5.77
C ASN A 185 2.31 -17.39 5.95
N ILE A 186 3.26 -16.53 5.64
CA ILE A 186 4.66 -16.68 6.02
C ILE A 186 4.84 -16.74 7.56
N CYS A 187 3.90 -16.12 8.29
CA CYS A 187 3.86 -16.18 9.75
C CYS A 187 3.68 -17.60 10.26
N GLU A 188 2.74 -18.36 9.68
CA GLU A 188 2.49 -19.77 9.99
C GLU A 188 3.68 -20.65 9.59
N TRP A 189 4.24 -20.40 8.41
CA TRP A 189 5.42 -21.13 7.95
C TRP A 189 6.62 -20.93 8.88
N ALA A 190 6.87 -19.71 9.33
CA ALA A 190 7.96 -19.38 10.25
C ALA A 190 7.83 -20.11 11.60
N ARG A 191 6.60 -20.38 12.05
CA ARG A 191 6.31 -21.14 13.26
C ARG A 191 6.32 -22.67 13.06
N GLY A 192 6.51 -23.15 11.81
CA GLY A 192 6.39 -24.57 11.49
C GLY A 192 4.97 -25.10 11.54
N GLU A 193 3.98 -24.22 11.45
CA GLU A 193 2.57 -24.56 11.46
C GLU A 193 2.08 -24.99 10.07
N LYS A 194 0.96 -25.72 10.04
CA LYS A 194 0.30 -26.05 8.78
C LYS A 194 -0.26 -24.76 8.14
N LEU A 195 0.07 -24.56 6.88
CA LEU A 195 -0.46 -23.41 6.13
C LEU A 195 -1.98 -23.52 5.94
N PRO A 196 -2.76 -22.49 6.28
CA PRO A 196 -4.22 -22.54 6.23
C PRO A 196 -4.78 -22.73 4.81
N LEU A 197 -4.09 -22.23 3.79
CA LEU A 197 -4.51 -22.23 2.39
C LEU A 197 -3.85 -23.33 1.55
N GLY A 198 -3.35 -24.36 2.21
CA GLY A 198 -2.71 -25.49 1.55
C GLY A 198 -1.17 -25.37 1.47
N PRO A 199 -0.50 -26.46 1.10
CA PRO A 199 0.96 -26.52 1.07
C PRO A 199 1.53 -25.73 -0.11
N ILE A 200 2.70 -25.11 0.09
CA ILE A 200 3.49 -24.44 -0.96
C ILE A 200 4.60 -25.33 -1.52
N GLY A 201 4.62 -26.61 -1.18
CA GLY A 201 5.71 -27.52 -1.47
C GLY A 201 6.80 -27.49 -0.38
N ASN A 202 7.88 -28.23 -0.63
CA ASN A 202 9.08 -28.22 0.21
C ASN A 202 10.14 -27.32 -0.41
N PRO A 203 10.97 -26.62 0.38
CA PRO A 203 12.09 -25.88 -0.16
C PRO A 203 13.04 -26.83 -0.91
N PRO A 204 13.63 -26.40 -2.02
CA PRO A 204 14.68 -27.13 -2.71
C PRO A 204 15.97 -27.15 -1.86
N PRO A 205 17.04 -27.80 -2.30
CA PRO A 205 18.36 -27.67 -1.68
C PRO A 205 18.71 -26.19 -1.47
N VAL A 206 19.38 -25.89 -0.35
CA VAL A 206 19.61 -24.48 0.08
C VAL A 206 20.35 -23.64 -0.96
N ASP A 207 21.23 -24.24 -1.74
CA ASP A 207 21.95 -23.58 -2.84
C ASP A 207 21.05 -23.16 -4.01
N GLU A 208 19.88 -23.78 -4.15
CA GLU A 208 18.84 -23.43 -5.12
C GLU A 208 17.80 -22.43 -4.56
N CYS A 209 17.78 -22.20 -3.24
CA CYS A 209 16.97 -21.16 -2.62
C CYS A 209 17.51 -19.74 -2.95
N PRO A 210 16.70 -18.68 -2.83
CA PRO A 210 17.20 -17.31 -2.92
C PRO A 210 18.43 -17.10 -2.02
N PRO A 211 19.41 -16.28 -2.41
CA PRO A 211 20.54 -15.97 -1.55
C PRO A 211 20.08 -15.21 -0.31
N LEU A 212 20.85 -15.35 0.79
CA LEU A 212 20.63 -14.50 1.96
C LEU A 212 20.64 -13.02 1.53
N ARG A 213 19.71 -12.21 2.04
CA ARG A 213 19.65 -10.79 1.73
C ARG A 213 20.98 -10.09 2.05
N ALA A 214 21.44 -9.23 1.16
CA ALA A 214 22.67 -8.49 1.34
C ALA A 214 22.64 -7.59 2.59
N ASN A 215 21.46 -7.17 3.02
CA ASN A 215 21.23 -6.37 4.22
C ASN A 215 20.70 -7.19 5.41
N HIS A 216 21.07 -8.47 5.49
CA HIS A 216 20.66 -9.33 6.61
C HIS A 216 21.24 -8.89 7.96
N ALA A 217 22.47 -8.38 7.98
CA ALA A 217 23.09 -7.91 9.21
C ALA A 217 22.34 -6.69 9.78
N PRO A 218 22.31 -6.52 11.11
CA PRO A 218 21.75 -5.30 11.72
C PRO A 218 22.40 -4.03 11.16
N GLN A 219 21.60 -2.95 11.07
CA GLN A 219 22.08 -1.64 10.64
C GLN A 219 23.21 -1.15 11.55
N HIS A 220 24.30 -0.67 10.99
CA HIS A 220 25.36 -0.03 11.76
C HIS A 220 24.88 1.30 12.36
N ASN A 221 25.12 1.52 13.65
CA ASN A 221 24.58 2.64 14.43
C ASN A 221 23.04 2.67 14.43
N GLU A 222 22.39 1.49 14.48
CA GLU A 222 20.92 1.44 14.60
C GLU A 222 20.46 2.07 15.92
N PRO A 223 19.26 2.64 15.99
CA PRO A 223 18.69 3.11 17.24
C PRO A 223 18.60 2.00 18.30
N ASP A 224 18.95 2.31 19.55
CA ASP A 224 18.96 1.35 20.69
C ASP A 224 17.65 0.56 20.77
N ILE A 225 16.53 1.24 20.53
CA ILE A 225 15.20 0.66 20.65
C ILE A 225 14.95 -0.42 19.59
N ILE A 226 15.55 -0.33 18.42
CA ILE A 226 15.39 -1.32 17.36
C ILE A 226 16.08 -2.63 17.76
N SER A 227 17.30 -2.55 18.30
CA SER A 227 17.99 -3.72 18.85
C SER A 227 17.21 -4.39 19.99
N LEU A 228 16.66 -3.57 20.90
CA LEU A 228 15.83 -4.06 22.01
C LEU A 228 14.56 -4.75 21.49
N MET A 229 13.87 -4.12 20.54
CA MET A 229 12.66 -4.66 19.96
C MET A 229 12.90 -5.96 19.17
N ARG A 230 14.02 -6.06 18.44
CA ARG A 230 14.38 -7.31 17.75
C ARG A 230 14.50 -8.45 18.74
N ARG A 231 15.20 -8.26 19.88
CA ARG A 231 15.27 -9.27 20.96
C ARG A 231 13.89 -9.59 21.54
N SER A 232 13.06 -8.55 21.75
CA SER A 232 11.70 -8.69 22.26
C SER A 232 10.81 -9.51 21.32
N TYR A 233 10.89 -9.27 20.02
CA TYR A 233 10.16 -10.02 18.99
C TYR A 233 10.60 -11.48 18.95
N HIS A 234 11.90 -11.72 18.84
CA HIS A 234 12.46 -13.09 18.78
C HIS A 234 12.23 -13.89 20.07
N GLY A 235 11.93 -13.22 21.18
CA GLY A 235 11.56 -13.84 22.45
C GLY A 235 10.12 -14.37 22.49
N THR A 236 9.31 -14.16 21.44
CA THR A 236 7.93 -14.65 21.40
C THR A 236 7.78 -15.92 20.59
N TRP A 237 6.78 -16.73 20.90
CA TRP A 237 6.40 -17.88 20.08
C TRP A 237 5.85 -17.45 18.70
N MET A 238 5.36 -16.21 18.59
CA MET A 238 4.79 -15.68 17.34
C MET A 238 5.84 -15.37 16.27
N PHE A 239 7.09 -15.10 16.69
CA PHE A 239 8.18 -14.68 15.81
C PHE A 239 9.46 -15.49 16.10
N PRO A 240 9.43 -16.84 15.95
CA PRO A 240 10.48 -17.74 16.46
C PRO A 240 11.72 -17.79 15.56
N VAL A 241 12.15 -16.67 15.01
CA VAL A 241 13.22 -16.60 13.99
C VAL A 241 14.61 -16.25 14.56
N GLY A 242 14.71 -15.96 15.86
CA GLY A 242 15.95 -15.52 16.48
C GLY A 242 17.12 -16.52 16.36
N ASN A 243 16.82 -17.81 16.17
CA ASN A 243 17.79 -18.87 16.01
C ASN A 243 17.85 -19.42 14.58
N PHE A 244 17.26 -18.73 13.60
CA PHE A 244 17.34 -19.18 12.21
C PHE A 244 18.79 -19.11 11.70
N SER A 245 19.26 -20.23 11.13
CA SER A 245 20.52 -20.25 10.39
C SER A 245 20.37 -19.50 9.06
N GLU A 246 21.50 -19.20 8.41
CA GLU A 246 21.49 -18.65 7.04
C GLU A 246 20.65 -19.51 6.10
N ALA A 247 20.81 -20.83 6.16
CA ALA A 247 20.01 -21.76 5.38
C ALA A 247 18.52 -21.59 5.63
N LYS A 248 18.12 -21.45 6.90
CA LYS A 248 16.71 -21.27 7.26
C LYS A 248 16.13 -19.92 6.81
N TRP A 249 16.93 -18.86 6.79
CA TRP A 249 16.53 -17.57 6.23
C TRP A 249 16.35 -17.64 4.70
N ARG A 250 17.19 -18.39 4.00
CA ARG A 250 17.06 -18.62 2.56
C ARG A 250 15.80 -19.42 2.22
N GLU A 251 15.48 -20.45 3.03
CA GLU A 251 14.22 -21.18 2.93
C GLU A 251 13.01 -20.30 3.26
N TYR A 252 13.12 -19.37 4.22
CA TYR A 252 12.08 -18.39 4.56
C TYR A 252 11.76 -17.49 3.36
N GLU A 253 12.76 -16.94 2.69
CA GLU A 253 12.56 -16.10 1.51
C GLU A 253 11.97 -16.91 0.34
N TRP A 254 12.41 -18.17 0.17
CA TRP A 254 11.78 -19.06 -0.80
C TRP A 254 10.29 -19.27 -0.50
N ALA A 255 9.94 -19.57 0.75
CA ALA A 255 8.55 -19.78 1.15
C ALA A 255 7.69 -18.51 0.95
N TYR A 256 8.25 -17.36 1.29
CA TYR A 256 7.59 -16.08 1.09
C TYR A 256 7.31 -15.80 -0.39
N TYR A 257 8.24 -16.13 -1.28
CA TYR A 257 8.03 -16.00 -2.72
C TYR A 257 6.93 -16.95 -3.23
N ARG A 258 6.85 -18.19 -2.74
CA ARG A 258 5.73 -19.10 -3.10
C ARG A 258 4.38 -18.56 -2.66
N LEU A 259 4.32 -17.93 -1.49
CA LEU A 259 3.08 -17.30 -1.01
C LEU A 259 2.72 -16.04 -1.82
N ALA A 260 3.70 -15.25 -2.25
CA ALA A 260 3.49 -14.12 -3.15
C ALA A 260 2.98 -14.58 -4.54
N GLU A 261 3.49 -15.71 -5.06
CA GLU A 261 3.00 -16.32 -6.30
C GLU A 261 1.56 -16.83 -6.16
N ASN A 262 1.19 -17.39 -5.01
CA ASN A 262 -0.19 -17.77 -4.72
C ASN A 262 -1.12 -16.54 -4.74
N ALA A 263 -0.68 -15.42 -4.15
CA ALA A 263 -1.43 -14.17 -4.24
C ALA A 263 -1.56 -13.68 -5.69
N ASP A 264 -0.47 -13.71 -6.48
CA ASP A 264 -0.47 -13.33 -7.90
C ASP A 264 -1.46 -14.16 -8.72
N ALA A 265 -1.55 -15.49 -8.47
CA ALA A 265 -2.53 -16.34 -9.14
C ALA A 265 -3.97 -15.86 -8.88
N HIS A 266 -4.31 -15.49 -7.65
CA HIS A 266 -5.63 -14.96 -7.30
C HIS A 266 -5.87 -13.56 -7.90
N VAL A 267 -4.84 -12.71 -7.97
CA VAL A 267 -4.88 -11.45 -8.73
C VAL A 267 -5.26 -11.74 -10.18
N GLY A 268 -4.62 -12.74 -10.81
CA GLY A 268 -4.92 -13.16 -12.18
C GLY A 268 -6.36 -13.61 -12.37
N ILE A 269 -6.92 -14.37 -11.42
CA ILE A 269 -8.32 -14.81 -11.45
C ILE A 269 -9.27 -13.61 -11.49
N VAL A 270 -9.07 -12.60 -10.64
CA VAL A 270 -9.88 -11.38 -10.58
C VAL A 270 -9.75 -10.56 -11.86
N LEU A 271 -8.52 -10.37 -12.37
CA LEU A 271 -8.28 -9.62 -13.61
C LEU A 271 -8.89 -10.30 -14.83
N ASN A 272 -8.83 -11.63 -14.90
CA ASN A 272 -9.47 -12.41 -15.96
C ASN A 272 -10.99 -12.25 -15.93
N ALA A 273 -11.62 -12.37 -14.76
CA ALA A 273 -13.06 -12.18 -14.62
C ALA A 273 -13.50 -10.76 -15.04
N LEU A 274 -12.71 -9.73 -14.71
CA LEU A 274 -12.97 -8.37 -15.15
C LEU A 274 -12.96 -8.23 -16.67
N ARG A 275 -12.00 -8.87 -17.34
CA ARG A 275 -11.90 -8.92 -18.81
C ARG A 275 -13.05 -9.70 -19.42
N ASP A 276 -13.36 -10.89 -18.90
CA ASP A 276 -14.40 -11.78 -19.42
C ASP A 276 -15.80 -11.17 -19.27
N ALA A 277 -16.02 -10.36 -18.22
CA ALA A 277 -17.22 -9.56 -18.05
C ALA A 277 -17.31 -8.34 -19.00
N GLY A 278 -16.26 -8.05 -19.79
CA GLY A 278 -16.20 -6.88 -20.69
C GLY A 278 -16.08 -5.54 -19.97
N LEU A 279 -15.62 -5.52 -18.73
CA LEU A 279 -15.59 -4.32 -17.89
C LEU A 279 -14.23 -3.59 -17.88
N GLU A 280 -13.18 -4.22 -18.41
CA GLU A 280 -11.79 -3.75 -18.33
C GLU A 280 -11.59 -2.31 -18.83
N GLN A 281 -12.25 -1.94 -19.96
CA GLN A 281 -12.06 -0.65 -20.60
C GLN A 281 -12.54 0.55 -19.76
N ASN A 282 -13.54 0.35 -18.90
CA ASN A 282 -14.09 1.41 -18.06
C ASN A 282 -13.83 1.15 -16.57
N THR A 283 -12.71 0.50 -16.25
CA THR A 283 -12.35 0.18 -14.86
C THR A 283 -10.95 0.67 -14.53
N LEU A 284 -10.83 1.45 -13.48
CA LEU A 284 -9.58 1.73 -12.81
C LEU A 284 -9.26 0.54 -11.90
N VAL A 285 -8.17 -0.15 -12.19
CA VAL A 285 -7.62 -1.21 -11.34
C VAL A 285 -6.51 -0.62 -10.49
N VAL A 286 -6.57 -0.87 -9.19
CA VAL A 286 -5.54 -0.50 -8.20
C VAL A 286 -5.00 -1.78 -7.59
N PHE A 287 -3.69 -1.97 -7.65
CA PHE A 287 -3.00 -3.03 -6.93
C PHE A 287 -2.06 -2.44 -5.89
N LEU A 288 -2.11 -2.94 -4.65
CA LEU A 288 -1.23 -2.52 -3.57
C LEU A 288 -1.16 -3.60 -2.47
N SER A 289 -0.20 -3.42 -1.53
CA SER A 289 -0.20 -4.12 -0.25
C SER A 289 -0.44 -3.15 0.90
N ASP A 290 -0.92 -3.66 2.03
CA ASP A 290 -1.09 -2.85 3.24
C ASP A 290 0.24 -2.52 3.93
N HIS A 291 1.21 -3.44 3.96
CA HIS A 291 2.60 -3.28 4.38
C HIS A 291 3.42 -4.43 3.79
N GLY A 292 4.72 -4.47 4.08
CA GLY A 292 5.61 -5.55 3.66
C GLY A 292 6.00 -6.51 4.79
N ASP A 293 6.99 -7.36 4.50
CA ASP A 293 7.69 -8.27 5.41
C ASP A 293 9.20 -8.05 5.27
N CYS A 294 9.92 -8.07 6.38
CA CYS A 294 11.37 -7.84 6.38
C CYS A 294 12.19 -8.95 5.71
N GLN A 295 11.65 -10.16 5.59
CA GLN A 295 12.27 -11.29 4.87
C GLN A 295 13.72 -11.57 5.27
N GLY A 296 14.07 -11.35 6.53
CA GLY A 296 15.44 -11.50 7.04
C GLY A 296 16.32 -10.26 6.93
N ALA A 297 15.88 -9.18 6.28
CA ALA A 297 16.61 -7.92 6.30
C ALA A 297 16.82 -7.45 7.75
N HIS A 298 18.04 -7.03 8.07
CA HIS A 298 18.45 -6.59 9.43
C HIS A 298 18.17 -7.63 10.54
N GLY A 299 18.07 -8.92 10.17
CA GLY A 299 17.72 -10.01 11.09
C GLY A 299 16.26 -9.95 11.56
N TRP A 300 15.36 -9.26 10.85
CA TRP A 300 13.93 -9.21 11.12
C TRP A 300 13.14 -10.11 10.18
N ASN A 301 12.03 -10.60 10.68
CA ASN A 301 10.90 -11.09 9.89
C ASN A 301 9.68 -10.22 10.14
N GLN A 302 8.66 -10.33 9.29
CA GLN A 302 7.42 -9.58 9.38
C GLN A 302 7.63 -8.04 9.34
N LYS A 303 6.96 -7.30 10.17
CA LYS A 303 6.67 -5.87 10.06
C LYS A 303 6.96 -5.11 11.34
N THR A 304 6.35 -3.93 11.52
CA THR A 304 6.44 -3.06 12.70
C THR A 304 7.75 -2.27 12.85
N VAL A 305 8.59 -2.30 11.82
CA VAL A 305 9.80 -1.46 11.71
C VAL A 305 9.74 -0.62 10.44
N PHE A 306 10.61 0.39 10.34
CA PHE A 306 10.59 1.32 9.20
C PHE A 306 11.52 0.94 8.05
N TYR A 307 12.16 -0.23 8.09
CA TYR A 307 12.95 -0.71 6.95
C TYR A 307 12.08 -0.81 5.70
N ASP A 308 12.67 -0.58 4.52
CA ASP A 308 11.91 -0.53 3.27
C ASP A 308 11.14 -1.83 3.02
N GLU A 309 11.69 -2.99 3.42
CA GLU A 309 11.03 -4.27 3.26
C GLU A 309 9.67 -4.35 3.97
N ALA A 310 9.51 -3.69 5.13
CA ALA A 310 8.24 -3.65 5.85
C ALA A 310 7.35 -2.45 5.47
N SER A 311 7.94 -1.32 5.07
CA SER A 311 7.24 -0.05 4.91
C SER A 311 6.98 0.37 3.46
N HIS A 312 7.81 -0.10 2.52
CA HIS A 312 7.70 0.18 1.09
C HIS A 312 6.89 -0.94 0.42
N VAL A 313 5.82 -0.57 -0.27
CA VAL A 313 4.83 -1.50 -0.81
C VAL A 313 4.68 -1.38 -2.32
N PRO A 314 4.28 -2.44 -3.04
CA PRO A 314 3.89 -2.31 -4.42
C PRO A 314 2.66 -1.42 -4.52
N PHE A 315 2.62 -0.54 -5.52
CA PHE A 315 1.47 0.30 -5.82
C PHE A 315 1.39 0.55 -7.33
N ILE A 316 0.30 0.11 -7.93
CA ILE A 316 0.07 0.18 -9.38
C ILE A 316 -1.33 0.72 -9.63
N LEU A 317 -1.45 1.68 -10.53
CA LEU A 317 -2.71 2.17 -11.08
C LEU A 317 -2.79 1.80 -12.56
N SER A 318 -3.85 1.12 -12.98
CA SER A 318 -4.07 0.77 -14.38
C SER A 318 -5.49 1.13 -14.81
N HIS A 319 -5.62 1.91 -15.90
CA HIS A 319 -6.90 2.20 -16.53
C HIS A 319 -6.68 2.18 -18.04
N LYS A 320 -7.08 1.10 -18.66
CA LYS A 320 -6.81 0.79 -20.07
C LYS A 320 -7.30 1.91 -20.98
N GLY A 321 -6.42 2.41 -21.85
CA GLY A 321 -6.72 3.50 -22.78
C GLY A 321 -6.85 4.90 -22.14
N VAL A 322 -6.73 5.01 -20.81
CA VAL A 322 -6.79 6.30 -20.08
C VAL A 322 -5.46 6.67 -19.44
N LEU A 323 -4.83 5.73 -18.74
CA LEU A 323 -3.49 5.89 -18.18
C LEU A 323 -2.43 5.40 -19.18
N GLN A 324 -1.40 6.22 -19.39
CA GLN A 324 -0.23 5.78 -20.15
C GLN A 324 0.64 4.90 -19.26
N PRO A 325 1.04 3.72 -19.72
CA PRO A 325 1.94 2.85 -18.96
C PRO A 325 3.28 3.53 -18.66
N GLY A 326 3.82 3.26 -17.49
CA GLY A 326 5.13 3.80 -17.10
C GLY A 326 5.47 3.62 -15.63
N LYS A 327 6.64 4.15 -15.25
CA LYS A 327 7.12 4.15 -13.86
C LYS A 327 7.07 5.57 -13.31
N SER A 328 6.63 5.73 -12.07
CA SER A 328 6.57 7.01 -11.38
C SER A 328 7.49 7.02 -10.16
N ASN A 329 8.32 8.06 -10.03
CA ASN A 329 9.17 8.27 -8.86
C ASN A 329 8.55 9.25 -7.83
N ARG A 330 7.27 9.54 -7.95
CA ARG A 330 6.55 10.34 -6.94
C ARG A 330 6.58 9.63 -5.60
N LEU A 331 6.76 10.41 -4.53
CA LEU A 331 6.58 9.91 -3.17
C LEU A 331 5.08 9.75 -2.90
N VAL A 332 4.68 8.55 -2.53
CA VAL A 332 3.29 8.18 -2.24
C VAL A 332 3.21 7.62 -0.83
N ASN A 333 2.20 8.02 -0.08
CA ASN A 333 1.76 7.32 1.11
C ASN A 333 0.40 6.67 0.80
N THR A 334 0.37 5.34 0.67
CA THR A 334 -0.82 4.60 0.23
C THR A 334 -1.98 4.73 1.19
N GLY A 335 -1.71 4.95 2.49
CA GLY A 335 -2.73 5.13 3.51
C GLY A 335 -3.53 6.43 3.35
N ILE A 336 -2.89 7.52 2.94
CA ILE A 336 -3.57 8.82 2.85
C ILE A 336 -3.88 9.27 1.42
N ASP A 337 -3.13 8.78 0.42
CA ASP A 337 -3.28 9.22 -0.98
C ASP A 337 -4.32 8.40 -1.75
N LEU A 338 -4.66 7.19 -1.29
CA LEU A 338 -5.59 6.30 -1.99
C LEU A 338 -6.98 6.93 -2.11
N VAL A 339 -7.59 7.35 -0.99
CA VAL A 339 -8.95 7.91 -0.99
C VAL A 339 -9.08 9.16 -1.89
N PRO A 340 -8.25 10.22 -1.75
CA PRO A 340 -8.35 11.38 -2.62
C PRO A 340 -8.08 11.06 -4.09
N THR A 341 -7.20 10.09 -4.39
CA THR A 341 -6.94 9.63 -5.76
C THR A 341 -8.19 8.99 -6.37
N LEU A 342 -8.80 8.05 -5.66
CA LEU A 342 -9.99 7.36 -6.15
C LEU A 342 -11.18 8.32 -6.30
N CYS A 343 -11.36 9.24 -5.36
CA CYS A 343 -12.40 10.27 -5.44
C CYS A 343 -12.24 11.15 -6.69
N ASP A 344 -11.00 11.57 -7.02
CA ASP A 344 -10.72 12.37 -8.23
C ASP A 344 -10.99 11.58 -9.51
N TYR A 345 -10.60 10.29 -9.57
CA TYR A 345 -10.93 9.43 -10.72
C TYR A 345 -12.43 9.22 -10.90
N ALA A 346 -13.14 9.06 -9.80
CA ALA A 346 -14.56 8.77 -9.75
C ALA A 346 -15.45 10.01 -9.95
N GLY A 347 -14.91 11.22 -9.81
CA GLY A 347 -15.72 12.44 -9.69
C GLY A 347 -16.61 12.42 -8.46
N VAL A 348 -16.14 11.80 -7.37
CA VAL A 348 -16.79 11.78 -6.05
C VAL A 348 -16.16 12.86 -5.18
N ALA A 349 -16.96 13.57 -4.41
CA ALA A 349 -16.44 14.54 -3.46
C ALA A 349 -15.62 13.85 -2.38
N ALA A 350 -14.35 14.20 -2.27
CA ALA A 350 -13.51 13.70 -1.18
C ALA A 350 -13.90 14.38 0.15
N PRO A 351 -13.82 13.70 1.29
CA PRO A 351 -13.99 14.31 2.60
C PRO A 351 -13.05 15.51 2.78
N PRO A 352 -13.52 16.59 3.43
CA PRO A 352 -12.68 17.77 3.64
C PRO A 352 -11.50 17.49 4.56
N GLY A 353 -10.40 18.22 4.34
CA GLY A 353 -9.22 18.18 5.20
C GLY A 353 -8.45 16.85 5.16
N LEU A 354 -8.56 16.06 4.08
CA LEU A 354 -7.69 14.89 3.90
C LEU A 354 -6.24 15.35 3.77
N PRO A 355 -5.27 14.73 4.48
CA PRO A 355 -3.86 15.08 4.40
C PRO A 355 -3.20 14.60 3.10
N GLY A 356 -3.80 13.63 2.42
CA GLY A 356 -3.31 13.03 1.19
C GLY A 356 -3.59 13.88 -0.06
N ILE A 357 -2.96 13.49 -1.16
CA ILE A 357 -3.09 14.14 -2.46
C ILE A 357 -3.62 13.16 -3.51
N SER A 358 -4.27 13.69 -4.55
CA SER A 358 -4.63 12.88 -5.72
C SER A 358 -3.41 12.60 -6.59
N LEU A 359 -3.22 11.34 -6.96
CA LEU A 359 -2.16 10.90 -7.87
C LEU A 359 -2.58 10.96 -9.34
N ARG A 360 -3.84 11.31 -9.62
CA ARG A 360 -4.37 11.40 -10.98
C ARG A 360 -3.71 12.52 -11.80
N ARG A 361 -3.35 13.61 -11.15
CA ARG A 361 -2.79 14.80 -11.80
C ARG A 361 -1.31 14.96 -11.51
N PRO A 362 -0.52 15.55 -12.44
CA PRO A 362 0.82 16.01 -12.12
C PRO A 362 0.79 16.98 -10.95
N GLU A 363 1.74 16.87 -10.04
CA GLU A 363 1.91 17.84 -8.96
C GLU A 363 2.63 19.08 -9.49
N PRO A 364 2.06 20.30 -9.32
CA PRO A 364 2.78 21.54 -9.65
C PRO A 364 4.09 21.66 -8.85
N HIS A 365 4.08 21.18 -7.61
CA HIS A 365 5.22 21.12 -6.72
C HIS A 365 5.36 19.71 -6.18
N PRO A 366 6.45 18.98 -6.51
CA PRO A 366 6.66 17.63 -5.99
C PRO A 366 6.62 17.59 -4.47
N ARG A 367 5.93 16.60 -3.92
CA ARG A 367 5.91 16.35 -2.49
C ARG A 367 7.34 16.19 -1.97
N GLN A 368 7.69 16.91 -0.93
CA GLN A 368 9.04 16.89 -0.37
C GLN A 368 9.31 15.61 0.44
N TYR A 369 8.31 15.11 1.14
CA TYR A 369 8.41 13.92 1.97
C TYR A 369 7.06 13.23 2.20
N VAL A 370 7.11 11.98 2.62
CA VAL A 370 5.99 11.24 3.24
C VAL A 370 6.35 10.89 4.68
N ILE A 371 5.32 10.75 5.53
CA ILE A 371 5.49 10.35 6.94
C ILE A 371 4.83 9.00 7.14
N LEU A 372 5.47 8.13 7.90
CA LEU A 372 4.89 6.93 8.47
C LEU A 372 4.93 7.05 10.00
N VAL A 373 3.95 6.46 10.62
CA VAL A 373 3.90 6.33 12.08
C VAL A 373 3.97 4.86 12.46
N ASN A 374 4.40 4.55 13.67
CA ASN A 374 4.42 3.19 14.17
C ASN A 374 4.39 3.17 15.69
N ARG A 375 3.77 2.13 16.24
CA ARG A 375 3.84 1.74 17.63
C ARG A 375 4.24 0.27 17.71
N LEU A 376 5.42 -0.01 18.26
CA LEU A 376 5.96 -1.35 18.36
C LEU A 376 5.47 -2.00 19.66
N VAL A 377 4.50 -2.90 19.58
CA VAL A 377 3.85 -3.48 20.78
C VAL A 377 3.83 -5.01 20.83
N GLN A 378 4.27 -5.69 19.77
CA GLN A 378 4.10 -7.14 19.58
C GLN A 378 5.28 -7.98 20.10
N GLY A 379 6.04 -7.52 21.08
CA GLY A 379 7.18 -8.26 21.62
C GLY A 379 6.88 -8.97 22.94
N ALA A 380 7.81 -9.82 23.38
CA ALA A 380 7.87 -10.36 24.72
C ALA A 380 8.50 -9.33 25.70
N PRO A 381 8.23 -9.43 27.01
CA PRO A 381 8.98 -8.68 28.01
C PRO A 381 10.48 -8.98 27.94
N ILE A 382 11.29 -7.95 28.09
CA ILE A 382 12.74 -8.03 28.29
C ILE A 382 13.03 -7.51 29.68
N ASP A 383 13.76 -8.29 30.49
CA ASP A 383 14.07 -7.97 31.89
C ASP A 383 12.83 -7.59 32.74
N GLY A 384 11.70 -8.24 32.45
CA GLY A 384 10.42 -8.03 33.15
C GLY A 384 9.56 -6.89 32.60
N GLU A 385 10.08 -6.07 31.71
CA GLU A 385 9.34 -4.94 31.08
C GLU A 385 9.07 -5.20 29.62
N LYS A 386 7.82 -4.92 29.19
CA LYS A 386 7.44 -4.98 27.77
C LYS A 386 7.72 -3.64 27.09
N PRO A 387 8.70 -3.55 26.18
CA PRO A 387 8.94 -2.31 25.47
C PRO A 387 7.75 -1.99 24.53
N THR A 388 7.30 -0.74 24.55
CA THR A 388 6.21 -0.25 23.71
C THR A 388 6.57 1.10 23.06
N PRO A 389 7.68 1.16 22.32
CA PRO A 389 8.09 2.41 21.72
C PRO A 389 7.16 2.83 20.60
N SER A 390 7.16 4.12 20.32
CA SER A 390 6.59 4.68 19.11
C SER A 390 7.65 5.36 18.26
N GLY A 391 7.44 5.35 16.96
CA GLY A 391 8.34 5.96 16.00
C GLY A 391 7.62 6.82 14.98
N ARG A 392 8.41 7.67 14.31
CA ARG A 392 8.02 8.43 13.12
C ARG A 392 9.12 8.28 12.08
N MET A 393 8.73 7.96 10.86
CA MET A 393 9.64 7.95 9.72
C MET A 393 9.26 9.07 8.76
N LEU A 394 10.26 9.84 8.35
CA LEU A 394 10.17 10.81 7.27
C LEU A 394 11.02 10.33 6.08
N ARG A 395 10.38 10.00 4.96
CA ARG A 395 11.05 9.67 3.71
C ARG A 395 11.00 10.89 2.78
N SER A 396 12.13 11.58 2.65
CA SER A 396 12.31 12.67 1.68
C SER A 396 12.71 12.11 0.31
N GLN A 397 13.01 12.95 -0.68
CA GLN A 397 13.41 12.46 -2.01
C GLN A 397 14.65 11.57 -1.98
N ARG A 398 15.62 11.88 -1.11
CA ARG A 398 16.89 11.16 -1.01
C ARG A 398 17.08 10.44 0.32
N PHE A 399 16.69 11.06 1.43
CA PHE A 399 16.99 10.54 2.76
C PHE A 399 15.77 9.91 3.41
N LYS A 400 16.02 8.92 4.25
CA LYS A 400 15.08 8.35 5.18
C LYS A 400 15.53 8.69 6.60
N TYR A 401 14.69 9.36 7.35
CA TYR A 401 14.91 9.74 8.74
C TYR A 401 13.89 9.06 9.63
N CYS A 402 14.34 8.30 10.62
CA CYS A 402 13.51 7.65 11.62
C CYS A 402 13.84 8.21 13.00
N ALA A 403 12.82 8.51 13.79
CA ALA A 403 12.94 8.94 15.17
C ALA A 403 12.03 8.10 16.07
N TYR A 404 12.51 7.81 17.27
CA TYR A 404 11.80 7.02 18.27
C TYR A 404 11.67 7.80 19.57
N ASN A 405 10.64 7.51 20.38
CA ASN A 405 10.39 8.20 21.65
C ASN A 405 11.25 7.66 22.82
N GLN A 406 11.98 6.55 22.61
CA GLN A 406 12.78 5.87 23.62
C GLN A 406 14.20 5.60 23.13
N GLY A 407 15.13 5.37 24.06
CA GLY A 407 16.55 5.11 23.79
C GLY A 407 17.43 6.35 23.96
N LYS A 408 18.75 6.14 24.08
CA LYS A 408 19.77 7.21 24.04
C LYS A 408 20.08 7.56 22.58
N GLN A 409 20.42 6.55 21.77
CA GLN A 409 20.52 6.65 20.32
C GLN A 409 19.16 6.31 19.73
N ARG A 410 18.34 7.32 19.49
CA ARG A 410 16.92 7.11 19.09
C ARG A 410 16.59 7.59 17.69
N GLU A 411 17.61 7.79 16.84
CA GLU A 411 17.45 8.29 15.50
C GLU A 411 18.25 7.48 14.49
N SER A 412 17.74 7.38 13.30
CA SER A 412 18.45 6.86 12.13
C SER A 412 18.27 7.83 10.97
N LEU A 413 19.33 8.06 10.21
CA LEU A 413 19.32 8.82 8.95
C LEU A 413 20.05 8.00 7.90
N VAL A 414 19.39 7.70 6.79
CA VAL A 414 19.98 6.91 5.70
C VAL A 414 19.91 7.67 4.39
N ASP A 415 20.99 7.64 3.62
CA ASP A 415 21.03 8.14 2.24
C ASP A 415 20.57 7.03 1.28
N MET A 416 19.29 7.00 0.96
CA MET A 416 18.67 5.92 0.17
C MET A 416 19.14 5.84 -1.30
N GLU A 417 19.90 6.82 -1.77
CA GLU A 417 20.55 6.74 -3.09
C GLU A 417 21.88 6.00 -3.03
N LYS A 418 22.58 6.08 -1.88
CA LYS A 418 23.90 5.48 -1.70
C LYS A 418 23.84 4.16 -0.94
N ASP A 419 22.86 4.02 -0.06
CA ASP A 419 22.64 2.87 0.81
C ASP A 419 21.17 2.46 0.80
N PRO A 420 20.67 1.93 -0.34
CA PRO A 420 19.30 1.46 -0.45
C PRO A 420 18.99 0.25 0.46
N GLY A 421 20.02 -0.46 0.92
CA GLY A 421 19.90 -1.56 1.89
C GLY A 421 19.83 -1.12 3.34
N GLU A 422 19.93 0.19 3.61
CA GLU A 422 19.81 0.78 4.96
C GLU A 422 20.83 0.25 5.98
N MET A 423 22.06 -0.06 5.53
CA MET A 423 23.08 -0.69 6.37
C MET A 423 23.77 0.28 7.33
N TRP A 424 23.74 1.59 7.05
CA TRP A 424 24.45 2.60 7.82
C TRP A 424 23.56 3.76 8.23
N SER A 425 23.38 3.96 9.55
CA SER A 425 22.77 5.18 10.06
C SER A 425 23.83 6.31 10.10
N LEU A 426 23.50 7.41 9.43
CA LEU A 426 24.31 8.63 9.34
C LEU A 426 23.93 9.66 10.42
N ALA A 427 23.01 9.32 11.33
CA ALA A 427 22.46 10.26 12.32
C ALA A 427 23.53 10.86 13.25
N TYR A 428 24.63 10.13 13.46
CA TYR A 428 25.72 10.55 14.36
C TYR A 428 27.00 10.96 13.61
N GLU A 429 26.92 11.07 12.26
CA GLU A 429 28.03 11.48 11.42
C GLU A 429 28.09 13.01 11.31
N PRO A 430 29.18 13.71 11.74
CA PRO A 430 29.25 15.17 11.74
C PRO A 430 28.95 15.83 10.40
N ARG A 431 29.40 15.22 9.30
CA ARG A 431 29.16 15.72 7.93
C ARG A 431 27.68 15.74 7.51
N TYR A 432 26.80 15.03 8.21
CA TYR A 432 25.37 14.98 7.95
C TYR A 432 24.51 15.76 8.95
N HIS A 433 25.12 16.47 9.90
CA HIS A 433 24.40 17.27 10.90
C HIS A 433 23.36 18.22 10.28
N ASN A 434 23.72 18.95 9.24
CA ASN A 434 22.78 19.86 8.58
C ASN A 434 21.57 19.12 7.97
N VAL A 435 21.80 17.94 7.36
CA VAL A 435 20.75 17.12 6.79
C VAL A 435 19.83 16.58 7.90
N LEU A 436 20.41 16.10 9.01
CA LEU A 436 19.67 15.63 10.17
C LEU A 436 18.81 16.75 10.77
N HIS A 437 19.38 17.95 10.97
CA HIS A 437 18.65 19.12 11.47
C HIS A 437 17.46 19.50 10.57
N GLN A 438 17.64 19.47 9.25
CA GLN A 438 16.55 19.73 8.29
C GLN A 438 15.43 18.70 8.43
N HIS A 439 15.76 17.40 8.56
CA HIS A 439 14.75 16.35 8.69
C HIS A 439 14.02 16.41 10.03
N ARG A 440 14.72 16.71 11.13
CA ARG A 440 14.10 17.00 12.43
C ARG A 440 13.13 18.19 12.35
N ALA A 441 13.53 19.28 11.67
CA ALA A 441 12.67 20.45 11.48
C ALA A 441 11.41 20.12 10.64
N MET A 442 11.57 19.36 9.54
CA MET A 442 10.44 18.90 8.75
C MET A 442 9.50 18.02 9.55
N LEU A 443 10.02 17.08 10.34
CA LEU A 443 9.20 16.22 11.19
C LEU A 443 8.47 17.02 12.26
N ARG A 444 9.14 17.97 12.96
CA ARG A 444 8.48 18.85 13.93
C ARG A 444 7.35 19.66 13.30
N LYS A 445 7.57 20.20 12.09
CA LYS A 445 6.54 20.94 11.36
C LYS A 445 5.34 20.07 11.06
N TRP A 446 5.57 18.82 10.63
CA TRP A 446 4.49 17.87 10.38
C TRP A 446 3.74 17.52 11.66
N CYS A 447 4.45 17.18 12.75
CA CYS A 447 3.83 16.90 14.05
C CYS A 447 2.93 18.06 14.51
N ALA A 448 3.43 19.31 14.43
CA ALA A 448 2.64 20.48 14.79
C ALA A 448 1.38 20.63 13.92
N SER A 449 1.49 20.38 12.60
CA SER A 449 0.35 20.48 11.68
C SER A 449 -0.71 19.39 11.89
N MET A 450 -0.29 18.23 12.41
CA MET A 450 -1.14 17.06 12.67
C MET A 450 -1.59 16.94 14.13
N HIS A 451 -1.21 17.90 14.98
CA HIS A 451 -1.43 17.83 16.44
C HIS A 451 -0.88 16.55 17.08
N ASP A 452 0.26 16.08 16.56
CA ASP A 452 0.95 14.91 17.03
C ASP A 452 2.00 15.33 18.06
N ASP A 453 1.85 14.87 19.30
CA ASP A 453 2.71 15.22 20.45
C ASP A 453 4.03 14.42 20.51
N PHE A 454 4.38 13.74 19.42
CA PHE A 454 5.59 12.92 19.33
C PHE A 454 6.86 13.74 19.68
N PRO A 455 7.70 13.28 20.64
CA PRO A 455 8.87 14.01 21.09
C PRO A 455 10.03 13.92 20.08
N VAL A 456 9.94 14.70 19.01
CA VAL A 456 11.03 14.78 18.02
C VAL A 456 12.33 15.20 18.69
N PRO A 457 13.44 14.47 18.50
CA PRO A 457 14.72 14.79 19.11
C PRO A 457 15.12 16.26 18.93
N SER A 458 15.53 16.90 20.01
CA SER A 458 16.20 18.20 19.99
C SER A 458 17.66 18.00 19.57
N SER A 459 18.29 19.01 19.04
CA SER A 459 19.71 19.00 18.62
C SER A 459 20.63 18.61 19.74
#